data_b740610f737e920cc1ebf40867c85071
#
_entry.id   b740610f737e920cc1ebf40867c85071
#
_cell.length_a   1.000
_cell.length_b   1.000
_cell.length_c   1.000
_cell.angle_alpha   90.00
_cell.angle_beta   90.00
_cell.angle_gamma   90.00
#
_symmetry.space_group_name_H-M   'P 1'
#
loop_
_entity.id
_entity.type
_entity.pdbx_description
1 polymer ?
#
loop_
_entity_poly.entity_id
_entity_poly.type
_entity_poly.pdbx_seq_one_letter_code
_entity_poly.pdbx_strand_id
1 'polypeptide(L)'
;MGLFDRFKQAAEPVSNKTIITAPVSGELLQLSETTEPVFSSEMMGKGVAINPSEEAIIAPVDGMVTVVMPHAIGIVTDNGIEVLIHVGIDTVDMKGEGFENKVPQNTKVTAGTELLTFSRAKIAEAGHDDTVFVIISNTPDCQEVVPVADAPVKVGDSVITVTK
;
A
#
# COMPACT_ATOMS: atom_id res chain seq x y z
N MET A 1 -15.55 31.53 -20.82
CA MET A 1 -16.21 31.53 -19.52
C MET A 1 -15.44 30.72 -18.51
N GLY A 2 -14.64 31.38 -17.73
CA GLY A 2 -13.82 30.69 -16.74
C GLY A 2 -14.61 29.92 -15.70
N LEU A 3 -15.80 30.36 -15.38
CA LEU A 3 -16.62 29.70 -14.37
C LEU A 3 -17.06 28.32 -14.80
N PHE A 4 -17.53 28.18 -16.00
CA PHE A 4 -17.97 26.89 -16.52
C PHE A 4 -16.80 25.96 -16.76
N ASP A 5 -15.68 26.50 -17.21
CA ASP A 5 -14.49 25.70 -17.41
C ASP A 5 -13.98 25.14 -16.11
N ARG A 6 -14.09 25.89 -15.03
CA ARG A 6 -13.70 25.42 -13.71
C ARG A 6 -14.56 24.25 -13.25
N PHE A 7 -15.84 24.29 -13.48
CA PHE A 7 -16.71 23.17 -13.11
C PHE A 7 -16.35 21.91 -13.86
N LYS A 8 -16.04 22.01 -15.12
CA LYS A 8 -15.62 20.85 -15.91
C LYS A 8 -14.33 20.27 -15.39
N GLN A 9 -13.36 21.13 -15.10
CA GLN A 9 -12.08 20.68 -14.60
C GLN A 9 -12.17 20.03 -13.22
N ALA A 10 -13.05 20.53 -12.38
CA ALA A 10 -13.25 19.96 -11.05
C ALA A 10 -13.92 18.62 -11.11
N ALA A 11 -14.82 18.38 -12.07
CA ALA A 11 -15.56 17.15 -12.17
C ALA A 11 -14.75 16.02 -12.83
N GLU A 12 -14.01 16.34 -13.88
CA GLU A 12 -13.33 15.32 -14.68
C GLU A 12 -12.20 14.59 -13.98
N PRO A 13 -11.27 15.29 -13.30
CA PRO A 13 -10.12 14.60 -12.69
C PRO A 13 -10.51 13.67 -11.55
N VAL A 14 -11.61 13.96 -10.86
CA VAL A 14 -11.98 13.24 -9.65
C VAL A 14 -12.47 11.83 -9.96
N SER A 15 -13.06 11.61 -11.14
CA SER A 15 -13.74 10.34 -11.43
C SER A 15 -12.81 9.17 -11.68
N ASN A 16 -11.57 9.41 -12.16
CA ASN A 16 -10.72 8.33 -12.65
C ASN A 16 -9.47 8.07 -11.82
N LYS A 17 -9.01 9.05 -11.04
CA LYS A 17 -7.72 8.93 -10.35
C LYS A 17 -7.90 8.70 -8.86
N THR A 18 -7.12 7.78 -8.35
CA THR A 18 -7.08 7.47 -6.92
C THR A 18 -5.63 7.60 -6.45
N ILE A 19 -5.45 8.30 -5.35
CA ILE A 19 -4.14 8.48 -4.74
C ILE A 19 -3.98 7.45 -3.63
N ILE A 20 -2.90 6.68 -3.70
CA ILE A 20 -2.52 5.75 -2.65
C ILE A 20 -1.42 6.42 -1.84
N THR A 21 -1.58 6.49 -0.53
CA THR A 21 -0.63 7.15 0.35
C THR A 21 0.30 6.16 1.04
N ALA A 22 1.39 6.64 1.61
CA ALA A 22 2.33 5.79 2.32
C ALA A 22 1.68 5.23 3.59
N PRO A 23 1.63 3.91 3.76
CA PRO A 23 1.08 3.30 4.98
C PRO A 23 2.04 3.36 6.16
N VAL A 24 3.28 3.73 5.92
CA VAL A 24 4.34 3.79 6.93
C VAL A 24 5.39 4.79 6.45
N SER A 25 6.06 5.45 7.39
CA SER A 25 7.20 6.33 7.07
C SER A 25 8.45 5.50 6.83
N GLY A 26 9.33 5.96 5.97
CA GLY A 26 10.60 5.31 5.69
C GLY A 26 11.18 5.72 4.34
N GLU A 27 12.04 4.87 3.80
CA GLU A 27 12.66 5.09 2.48
C GLU A 27 11.89 4.34 1.43
N LEU A 28 11.33 5.07 0.46
CA LEU A 28 10.60 4.46 -0.66
C LEU A 28 11.55 4.06 -1.76
N LEU A 29 11.37 2.85 -2.26
CA LEU A 29 12.16 2.25 -3.34
C LEU A 29 11.21 1.76 -4.43
N GLN A 30 11.72 1.64 -5.65
CA GLN A 30 11.00 0.94 -6.71
C GLN A 30 11.00 -0.56 -6.41
N LEU A 31 9.97 -1.26 -6.84
CA LEU A 31 9.88 -2.71 -6.63
C LEU A 31 11.09 -3.45 -7.21
N SER A 32 11.58 -3.00 -8.36
CA SER A 32 12.73 -3.61 -9.02
C SER A 32 14.02 -3.57 -8.20
N GLU A 33 14.08 -2.69 -7.21
CA GLU A 33 15.24 -2.56 -6.34
C GLU A 33 15.21 -3.49 -5.14
N THR A 34 14.10 -4.22 -4.95
CA THR A 34 13.97 -5.15 -3.84
C THR A 34 14.48 -6.54 -4.22
N THR A 35 14.75 -7.36 -3.20
CA THR A 35 15.29 -8.70 -3.39
C THR A 35 14.22 -9.78 -3.48
N GLU A 36 12.94 -9.43 -3.31
CA GLU A 36 11.83 -10.40 -3.38
C GLU A 36 11.39 -10.57 -4.83
N PRO A 37 11.67 -11.73 -5.48
CA PRO A 37 11.41 -11.88 -6.93
C PRO A 37 9.93 -11.71 -7.31
N VAL A 38 9.02 -12.12 -6.45
CA VAL A 38 7.58 -12.04 -6.75
C VAL A 38 7.13 -10.59 -6.86
N PHE A 39 7.66 -9.71 -6.02
CA PHE A 39 7.31 -8.28 -6.06
C PHE A 39 8.19 -7.50 -7.02
N SER A 40 9.50 -7.80 -7.06
CA SER A 40 10.44 -7.05 -7.90
C SER A 40 10.18 -7.25 -9.40
N SER A 41 9.62 -8.38 -9.79
CA SER A 41 9.25 -8.67 -11.18
C SER A 41 7.88 -8.12 -11.55
N GLU A 42 7.17 -7.53 -10.60
CA GLU A 42 5.80 -7.02 -10.77
C GLU A 42 4.78 -8.12 -11.12
N MET A 43 5.08 -9.37 -10.80
CA MET A 43 4.14 -10.48 -11.02
C MET A 43 2.85 -10.31 -10.23
N MET A 44 2.92 -9.70 -9.05
CA MET A 44 1.76 -9.45 -8.20
C MET A 44 1.09 -8.10 -8.51
N GLY A 45 1.69 -7.30 -9.36
CA GLY A 45 1.21 -5.98 -9.73
C GLY A 45 2.27 -4.91 -9.54
N LYS A 46 1.95 -3.71 -9.99
CA LYS A 46 2.82 -2.54 -9.82
C LYS A 46 2.62 -1.92 -8.44
N GLY A 47 3.64 -1.26 -7.96
CA GLY A 47 3.56 -0.59 -6.68
C GLY A 47 4.90 -0.04 -6.24
N VAL A 48 5.07 0.06 -4.92
CA VAL A 48 6.31 0.56 -4.32
C VAL A 48 6.69 -0.30 -3.12
N ALA A 49 7.94 -0.17 -2.70
CA ALA A 49 8.44 -0.75 -1.46
C ALA A 49 8.89 0.39 -0.54
N ILE A 50 8.76 0.19 0.76
CA ILE A 50 9.21 1.17 1.75
C ILE A 50 10.01 0.41 2.80
N ASN A 51 11.26 0.85 3.04
CA ASN A 51 12.01 0.37 4.18
C ASN A 51 11.54 1.16 5.39
N PRO A 52 10.81 0.54 6.33
CA PRO A 52 10.07 1.28 7.35
C PRO A 52 10.99 1.84 8.45
N SER A 53 10.60 2.98 8.98
CA SER A 53 11.20 3.55 10.19
C SER A 53 10.26 3.48 11.39
N GLU A 54 9.07 2.90 11.20
CA GLU A 54 8.01 2.79 12.21
C GLU A 54 7.47 1.37 12.22
N GLU A 55 6.61 1.08 13.21
CA GLU A 55 6.10 -0.28 13.43
C GLU A 55 4.58 -0.36 13.34
N ALA A 56 3.93 0.63 12.76
CA ALA A 56 2.48 0.64 12.56
C ALA A 56 2.16 0.89 11.10
N ILE A 57 1.20 0.14 10.58
CA ILE A 57 0.70 0.29 9.22
C ILE A 57 -0.66 0.93 9.28
N ILE A 58 -0.85 2.02 8.54
CA ILE A 58 -2.15 2.67 8.41
C ILE A 58 -2.72 2.44 7.01
N ALA A 59 -4.02 2.59 6.88
CA ALA A 59 -4.70 2.44 5.59
C ALA A 59 -4.19 3.51 4.61
N PRO A 60 -3.71 3.11 3.42
CA PRO A 60 -3.21 4.06 2.43
C PRO A 60 -4.31 4.64 1.56
N VAL A 61 -5.54 4.21 1.74
CA VAL A 61 -6.67 4.60 0.90
C VAL A 61 -7.96 4.22 1.63
N ASP A 62 -9.05 4.89 1.28
CA ASP A 62 -10.38 4.51 1.75
C ASP A 62 -10.84 3.24 1.02
N GLY A 63 -11.46 2.33 1.73
CA GLY A 63 -11.99 1.12 1.10
C GLY A 63 -12.44 0.07 2.09
N MET A 64 -12.67 -1.13 1.58
CA MET A 64 -13.10 -2.29 2.35
C MET A 64 -11.90 -3.22 2.55
N VAL A 65 -11.66 -3.61 3.79
CA VAL A 65 -10.63 -4.63 4.10
C VAL A 65 -11.20 -5.98 3.70
N THR A 66 -10.58 -6.61 2.71
CA THR A 66 -11.05 -7.89 2.16
C THR A 66 -10.14 -9.07 2.49
N VAL A 67 -8.89 -8.79 2.81
CA VAL A 67 -7.91 -9.82 3.17
C VAL A 67 -7.21 -9.39 4.46
N VAL A 68 -7.18 -10.30 5.43
CA VAL A 68 -6.46 -10.09 6.69
C VAL A 68 -5.60 -11.31 6.95
N MET A 69 -4.30 -11.10 6.92
CA MET A 69 -3.28 -12.06 7.35
C MET A 69 -2.44 -11.36 8.41
N PRO A 70 -1.69 -12.07 9.24
CA PRO A 70 -0.86 -11.40 10.24
C PRO A 70 0.07 -10.34 9.64
N HIS A 71 0.66 -10.64 8.48
CA HIS A 71 1.68 -9.82 7.84
C HIS A 71 1.18 -9.06 6.61
N ALA A 72 -0.10 -9.20 6.24
CA ALA A 72 -0.62 -8.59 5.02
C ALA A 72 -2.09 -8.22 5.14
N ILE A 73 -2.45 -7.10 4.53
CA ILE A 73 -3.82 -6.59 4.50
C ILE A 73 -4.16 -6.21 3.06
N GLY A 74 -5.33 -6.64 2.59
CA GLY A 74 -5.85 -6.23 1.29
C GLY A 74 -7.05 -5.31 1.45
N ILE A 75 -7.09 -4.23 0.68
CA ILE A 75 -8.17 -3.26 0.68
C ILE A 75 -8.68 -3.09 -0.75
N VAL A 76 -9.99 -3.07 -0.93
CA VAL A 76 -10.61 -2.76 -2.22
C VAL A 76 -11.34 -1.43 -2.11
N THR A 77 -11.01 -0.50 -2.99
CA THR A 77 -11.64 0.83 -3.02
C THR A 77 -13.03 0.74 -3.65
N ASP A 78 -13.84 1.79 -3.48
CA ASP A 78 -15.19 1.84 -4.04
C ASP A 78 -15.17 1.73 -5.56
N ASN A 79 -14.13 2.23 -6.21
CA ASN A 79 -14.00 2.12 -7.67
C ASN A 79 -13.22 0.88 -8.13
N GLY A 80 -13.01 -0.08 -7.22
CA GLY A 80 -12.52 -1.41 -7.61
C GLY A 80 -11.00 -1.57 -7.68
N ILE A 81 -10.22 -0.67 -7.08
CA ILE A 81 -8.77 -0.83 -7.03
C ILE A 81 -8.41 -1.74 -5.85
N GLU A 82 -7.60 -2.76 -6.11
CA GLU A 82 -7.16 -3.71 -5.09
C GLU A 82 -5.76 -3.35 -4.62
N VAL A 83 -5.65 -2.98 -3.35
CA VAL A 83 -4.38 -2.57 -2.74
C VAL A 83 -3.96 -3.64 -1.73
N LEU A 84 -2.79 -4.21 -1.94
CA LEU A 84 -2.19 -5.17 -1.02
C LEU A 84 -1.04 -4.49 -0.28
N ILE A 85 -1.07 -4.56 1.05
CA ILE A 85 0.04 -4.11 1.88
C ILE A 85 0.65 -5.35 2.51
N HIS A 86 1.92 -5.61 2.23
CA HIS A 86 2.63 -6.81 2.68
C HIS A 86 3.85 -6.39 3.48
N VAL A 87 3.93 -6.83 4.72
CA VAL A 87 5.03 -6.46 5.63
C VAL A 87 6.08 -7.55 5.65
N GLY A 88 7.25 -7.21 5.17
CA GLY A 88 8.43 -8.06 5.22
C GLY A 88 8.54 -9.05 4.07
N ILE A 89 9.71 -9.67 3.99
CA ILE A 89 10.01 -10.72 3.00
C ILE A 89 10.05 -12.04 3.74
N ASP A 90 9.28 -13.02 3.24
CA ASP A 90 9.15 -14.37 3.83
C ASP A 90 8.59 -14.35 5.26
N THR A 91 7.98 -13.28 5.68
CA THR A 91 7.43 -13.12 7.04
C THR A 91 6.23 -14.01 7.31
N VAL A 92 5.65 -14.62 6.28
CA VAL A 92 4.63 -15.67 6.44
C VAL A 92 5.15 -16.82 7.30
N ASP A 93 6.45 -17.09 7.24
CA ASP A 93 7.10 -18.15 8.01
C ASP A 93 7.11 -17.89 9.52
N MET A 94 6.88 -16.66 9.93
CA MET A 94 6.83 -16.28 11.35
C MET A 94 5.52 -16.68 12.02
N LYS A 95 4.53 -17.12 11.26
CA LYS A 95 3.24 -17.61 11.76
C LYS A 95 2.52 -16.60 12.67
N GLY A 96 2.65 -15.32 12.33
CA GLY A 96 2.00 -14.22 13.05
C GLY A 96 2.77 -13.70 14.24
N GLU A 97 3.88 -14.30 14.61
CA GLU A 97 4.68 -13.80 15.73
C GLU A 97 5.27 -12.43 15.39
N GLY A 98 5.04 -11.45 16.26
CA GLY A 98 5.51 -10.08 16.03
C GLY A 98 4.52 -9.22 15.26
N PHE A 99 3.34 -9.74 14.92
CA PHE A 99 2.31 -9.00 14.20
C PHE A 99 1.01 -8.95 15.00
N GLU A 100 0.31 -7.81 14.95
CA GLU A 100 -1.00 -7.67 15.59
C GLU A 100 -1.93 -6.91 14.64
N ASN A 101 -3.00 -7.57 14.19
CA ASN A 101 -4.02 -6.93 13.36
C ASN A 101 -4.93 -6.07 14.23
N LYS A 102 -5.33 -4.91 13.69
CA LYS A 102 -6.19 -3.96 14.39
C LYS A 102 -7.58 -3.89 13.80
N VAL A 103 -7.82 -4.52 12.65
CA VAL A 103 -9.12 -4.48 11.97
C VAL A 103 -9.51 -5.89 11.53
N PRO A 104 -10.80 -6.25 11.64
CA PRO A 104 -11.28 -7.51 11.10
C PRO A 104 -11.51 -7.42 9.59
N GLN A 105 -11.59 -8.57 8.94
CA GLN A 105 -11.99 -8.67 7.55
C GLN A 105 -13.41 -8.12 7.38
N ASN A 106 -13.68 -7.56 6.20
CA ASN A 106 -14.97 -6.98 5.83
C ASN A 106 -15.32 -5.71 6.61
N THR A 107 -14.30 -4.95 7.00
CA THR A 107 -14.46 -3.67 7.67
C THR A 107 -14.14 -2.54 6.71
N LYS A 108 -14.98 -1.51 6.67
CA LYS A 108 -14.67 -0.28 5.93
C LYS A 108 -13.69 0.54 6.72
N VAL A 109 -12.66 1.05 6.02
CA VAL A 109 -11.65 1.92 6.62
C VAL A 109 -11.48 3.18 5.79
N THR A 110 -10.98 4.22 6.44
CA THR A 110 -10.56 5.44 5.76
C THR A 110 -9.04 5.52 5.81
N ALA A 111 -8.45 6.26 4.88
CA ALA A 111 -7.02 6.51 4.89
C ALA A 111 -6.60 7.03 6.26
N GLY A 112 -5.54 6.45 6.84
CA GLY A 112 -5.07 6.81 8.17
C GLY A 112 -5.52 5.88 9.28
N THR A 113 -6.48 4.99 9.05
CA THR A 113 -6.91 3.99 10.03
C THR A 113 -5.78 3.02 10.30
N GLU A 114 -5.46 2.75 11.57
CA GLU A 114 -4.43 1.78 11.93
C GLU A 114 -4.89 0.36 11.57
N LEU A 115 -4.12 -0.34 10.77
CA LEU A 115 -4.46 -1.67 10.28
C LEU A 115 -3.76 -2.78 11.04
N LEU A 116 -2.46 -2.63 11.27
CA LEU A 116 -1.69 -3.62 12.01
C LEU A 116 -0.44 -2.96 12.58
N THR A 117 0.14 -3.63 13.58
CA THR A 117 1.46 -3.28 14.10
C THR A 117 2.38 -4.48 13.92
N PHE A 118 3.67 -4.23 13.86
CA PHE A 118 4.67 -5.27 13.70
C PHE A 118 5.94 -4.93 14.46
N SER A 119 6.70 -5.97 14.82
CA SER A 119 7.96 -5.81 15.53
C SER A 119 9.12 -5.97 14.56
N ARG A 120 9.81 -4.89 14.28
CA ARG A 120 11.02 -4.91 13.43
C ARG A 120 12.10 -5.79 14.02
N ALA A 121 12.22 -5.76 15.35
CA ALA A 121 13.20 -6.60 16.05
C ALA A 121 12.91 -8.07 15.84
N LYS A 122 11.66 -8.50 15.96
CA LYS A 122 11.30 -9.91 15.78
C LYS A 122 11.49 -10.36 14.34
N ILE A 123 11.19 -9.50 13.38
CA ILE A 123 11.42 -9.79 11.97
C ILE A 123 12.92 -10.01 11.72
N ALA A 124 13.75 -9.13 12.25
CA ALA A 124 15.21 -9.24 12.13
C ALA A 124 15.75 -10.50 12.82
N GLU A 125 15.25 -10.82 14.01
CA GLU A 125 15.63 -12.03 14.74
C GLU A 125 15.31 -13.30 13.97
N ALA A 126 14.21 -13.27 13.21
CA ALA A 126 13.81 -14.39 12.36
C ALA A 126 14.64 -14.47 11.07
N GLY A 127 15.51 -13.50 10.81
CA GLY A 127 16.36 -13.49 9.62
C GLY A 127 15.68 -12.92 8.38
N HIS A 128 14.61 -12.14 8.56
CA HIS A 128 13.86 -11.57 7.44
C HIS A 128 14.03 -10.05 7.34
N ASP A 129 13.80 -9.52 6.15
CA ASP A 129 13.73 -8.09 5.92
C ASP A 129 12.34 -7.58 6.29
N ASP A 130 12.27 -6.37 6.82
CA ASP A 130 11.01 -5.73 7.21
C ASP A 130 10.44 -4.80 6.14
N THR A 131 10.94 -4.87 4.92
CA THR A 131 10.45 -4.06 3.81
C THR A 131 8.93 -4.19 3.66
N VAL A 132 8.26 -3.05 3.52
CA VAL A 132 6.80 -2.99 3.35
C VAL A 132 6.49 -2.79 1.87
N PHE A 133 5.66 -3.66 1.32
CA PHE A 133 5.25 -3.57 -0.09
C PHE A 133 3.83 -3.03 -0.18
N VAL A 134 3.61 -2.09 -1.09
CA VAL A 134 2.28 -1.56 -1.41
C VAL A 134 2.05 -1.84 -2.89
N ILE A 135 1.15 -2.78 -3.17
CA ILE A 135 0.97 -3.34 -4.51
C ILE A 135 -0.47 -3.11 -4.98
N ILE A 136 -0.63 -2.73 -6.23
CA ILE A 136 -1.94 -2.69 -6.86
C ILE A 136 -2.15 -4.04 -7.53
N SER A 137 -2.82 -4.95 -6.84
CA SER A 137 -2.88 -6.35 -7.26
C SER A 137 -3.70 -6.58 -8.52
N ASN A 138 -4.63 -5.68 -8.85
CA ASN A 138 -5.37 -5.75 -10.11
C ASN A 138 -4.87 -4.72 -11.13
N THR A 139 -3.56 -4.51 -11.19
CA THR A 139 -2.93 -3.60 -12.15
C THR A 139 -3.48 -3.78 -13.58
N PRO A 140 -3.68 -5.00 -14.10
CA PRO A 140 -4.22 -5.16 -15.46
C PRO A 140 -5.61 -4.54 -15.69
N ASP A 141 -6.38 -4.35 -14.63
CA ASP A 141 -7.71 -3.75 -14.71
C ASP A 141 -7.66 -2.23 -14.65
N CYS A 142 -6.49 -1.65 -14.47
CA CYS A 142 -6.28 -0.21 -14.37
C CYS A 142 -5.70 0.32 -15.67
N GLN A 143 -6.05 1.56 -16.02
CA GLN A 143 -5.47 2.19 -17.20
C GLN A 143 -4.01 2.55 -16.95
N GLU A 144 -3.71 3.00 -15.74
CA GLU A 144 -2.36 3.43 -15.40
C GLU A 144 -2.11 3.32 -13.91
N VAL A 145 -0.92 2.87 -13.54
CA VAL A 145 -0.44 2.83 -12.16
C VAL A 145 0.93 3.49 -12.15
N VAL A 146 1.03 4.65 -11.51
CA VAL A 146 2.25 5.46 -11.53
C VAL A 146 2.79 5.63 -10.11
N PRO A 147 3.86 4.91 -9.75
CA PRO A 147 4.54 5.12 -8.49
C PRO A 147 5.41 6.38 -8.54
N VAL A 148 5.66 6.98 -7.38
CA VAL A 148 6.60 8.09 -7.28
C VAL A 148 8.04 7.57 -7.31
N ALA A 149 8.99 8.46 -7.56
CA ALA A 149 10.42 8.11 -7.56
C ALA A 149 10.92 7.85 -6.14
N ASP A 150 12.05 7.17 -6.04
CA ASP A 150 12.70 6.89 -4.76
C ASP A 150 12.90 8.16 -3.94
N ALA A 151 12.48 8.13 -2.69
CA ALA A 151 12.58 9.29 -1.79
C ALA A 151 12.27 8.85 -0.36
N PRO A 152 12.72 9.62 0.64
CA PRO A 152 12.16 9.47 1.97
C PRO A 152 10.69 9.88 1.95
N VAL A 153 9.84 9.11 2.60
CA VAL A 153 8.41 9.42 2.68
C VAL A 153 7.95 9.38 4.12
N LYS A 154 6.92 10.15 4.40
CA LYS A 154 6.20 10.12 5.68
C LYS A 154 4.86 9.48 5.46
N VAL A 155 4.35 8.85 6.49
CA VAL A 155 3.01 8.28 6.48
C VAL A 155 2.02 9.35 5.98
N GLY A 156 1.20 8.97 4.99
CA GLY A 156 0.24 9.88 4.39
C GLY A 156 0.71 10.59 3.12
N ASP A 157 2.01 10.54 2.80
CA ASP A 157 2.50 11.10 1.53
C ASP A 157 1.98 10.29 0.35
N SER A 158 1.70 10.97 -0.77
CA SER A 158 1.26 10.29 -2.00
C SER A 158 2.40 9.43 -2.55
N VAL A 159 2.14 8.16 -2.80
CA VAL A 159 3.17 7.23 -3.30
C VAL A 159 2.79 6.57 -4.61
N ILE A 160 1.51 6.41 -4.91
CA ILE A 160 1.05 5.83 -6.18
C ILE A 160 -0.19 6.59 -6.64
N THR A 161 -0.25 6.88 -7.93
CA THR A 161 -1.46 7.40 -8.56
C THR A 161 -2.01 6.31 -9.48
N VAL A 162 -3.25 5.93 -9.27
CA VAL A 162 -3.92 4.90 -10.07
C VAL A 162 -5.03 5.55 -10.89
N THR A 163 -5.01 5.29 -12.19
CA THR A 163 -6.09 5.69 -13.10
C THR A 163 -6.89 4.46 -13.45
N LYS A 164 -8.15 4.47 -13.09
CA LYS A 164 -9.07 3.33 -13.33
C LYS A 164 -9.80 3.41 -14.70
#